data_ed64d10a832335303510efd44713f1c8
#
_entry.id   ed64d10a832335303510efd44713f1c8
#
_cell.length_a   1.000
_cell.length_b   1.000
_cell.length_c   1.000
_cell.angle_alpha   90.00
_cell.angle_beta   90.00
_cell.angle_gamma   90.00
#
_symmetry.space_group_name_H-M   'P 1'
#
loop_
_entity.id
_entity.type
_entity.pdbx_description
1 polymer ?
#
loop_
_entity_poly.entity_id
_entity_poly.type
_entity_poly.pdbx_seq_one_letter_code
_entity_poly.pdbx_strand_id
1 'polypeptide(L)'
;MITTYLIGIIISFGIISTLCSKFNYRSELSSQADYMYKTAMSIASEYGNAYSGGDVDDAPSLPFLKAVSRYTGCNIMLLATDGAVLMDTSDSGLDSVKGFDPAKYKKSNYIVNDFFGLYDSDYLTVYYPITYLYNTRGYVILSKSVKDVRSDADNSFNFNYIT
;
A
#
# COMPACT_ATOMS: atom_id res chain seq x y z
N MET A 1 -19.44 -48.33 -2.74
CA MET A 1 -18.14 -48.02 -2.12
C MET A 1 -17.27 -47.07 -2.93
N ILE A 2 -17.13 -47.24 -4.27
CA ILE A 2 -16.29 -46.36 -5.12
C ILE A 2 -16.81 -44.92 -5.17
N THR A 3 -18.11 -44.69 -5.22
CA THR A 3 -18.77 -43.38 -5.24
C THR A 3 -18.50 -42.55 -4.00
N THR A 4 -18.49 -43.18 -2.81
CA THR A 4 -18.21 -42.50 -1.55
C THR A 4 -16.75 -42.00 -1.47
N TYR A 5 -15.82 -42.79 -2.03
CA TYR A 5 -14.40 -42.45 -2.11
C TYR A 5 -14.17 -41.26 -3.07
N LEU A 6 -14.86 -41.26 -4.20
CA LEU A 6 -14.76 -40.19 -5.20
C LEU A 6 -15.28 -38.86 -4.65
N ILE A 7 -16.40 -38.88 -3.93
CA ILE A 7 -16.96 -37.67 -3.27
C ILE A 7 -15.98 -37.12 -2.22
N GLY A 8 -15.36 -37.99 -1.44
CA GLY A 8 -14.36 -37.59 -0.43
C GLY A 8 -13.14 -36.90 -1.05
N ILE A 9 -12.64 -37.39 -2.18
CA ILE A 9 -11.52 -36.79 -2.92
C ILE A 9 -11.90 -35.41 -3.44
N ILE A 10 -13.07 -35.25 -4.05
CA ILE A 10 -13.53 -33.95 -4.60
C ILE A 10 -13.67 -32.90 -3.50
N ILE A 11 -14.26 -33.30 -2.35
CA ILE A 11 -14.41 -32.38 -1.20
C ILE A 11 -13.04 -31.98 -0.65
N SER A 12 -12.11 -32.94 -0.48
CA SER A 12 -10.76 -32.66 0.00
C SER A 12 -10.00 -31.72 -0.95
N PHE A 13 -10.12 -31.93 -2.26
CA PHE A 13 -9.50 -31.07 -3.25
C PHE A 13 -10.07 -29.65 -3.24
N GLY A 14 -11.39 -29.52 -3.06
CA GLY A 14 -12.06 -28.22 -2.93
C GLY A 14 -11.59 -27.43 -1.69
N ILE A 15 -11.43 -28.11 -0.53
CA ILE A 15 -10.95 -27.50 0.71
C ILE A 15 -9.49 -27.04 0.53
N ILE A 16 -8.63 -27.90 0.00
CA ILE A 16 -7.20 -27.57 -0.23
C ILE A 16 -7.07 -26.40 -1.19
N SER A 17 -7.80 -26.42 -2.30
CA SER A 17 -7.78 -25.33 -3.30
C SER A 17 -8.19 -23.99 -2.68
N THR A 18 -9.24 -23.99 -1.86
CA THR A 18 -9.71 -22.75 -1.19
C THR A 18 -8.70 -22.24 -0.16
N LEU A 19 -8.04 -23.13 0.58
CA LEU A 19 -7.00 -22.76 1.55
C LEU A 19 -5.76 -22.20 0.84
N CYS A 20 -5.31 -22.85 -0.22
CA CYS A 20 -4.18 -22.37 -1.02
C CYS A 20 -4.45 -20.99 -1.62
N SER A 21 -5.65 -20.76 -2.16
CA SER A 21 -6.03 -19.46 -2.71
C SER A 21 -6.01 -18.34 -1.66
N LYS A 22 -6.53 -18.59 -0.46
CA LYS A 22 -6.49 -17.61 0.64
C LYS A 22 -5.07 -17.34 1.14
N PHE A 23 -4.24 -18.37 1.19
CA PHE A 23 -2.85 -18.23 1.62
C PHE A 23 -2.04 -17.41 0.61
N ASN A 24 -2.16 -17.72 -0.68
CA ASN A 24 -1.51 -16.98 -1.75
C ASN A 24 -1.92 -15.51 -1.75
N TYR A 25 -3.21 -15.22 -1.58
CA TYR A 25 -3.72 -13.85 -1.51
C TYR A 25 -3.10 -13.04 -0.35
N ARG A 26 -3.01 -13.63 0.85
CA ARG A 26 -2.40 -12.95 2.00
C ARG A 26 -0.90 -12.73 1.81
N SER A 27 -0.21 -13.70 1.22
CA SER A 27 1.21 -13.60 0.91
C SER A 27 1.49 -12.48 -0.08
N GLU A 28 0.65 -12.37 -1.12
CA GLU A 28 0.77 -11.32 -2.14
C GLU A 28 0.55 -9.92 -1.55
N LEU A 29 -0.53 -9.74 -0.77
CA LEU A 29 -0.78 -8.48 -0.07
C LEU A 29 0.38 -8.09 0.85
N SER A 30 0.93 -9.05 1.60
CA SER A 30 2.06 -8.78 2.49
C SER A 30 3.32 -8.40 1.72
N SER A 31 3.63 -9.09 0.64
CA SER A 31 4.79 -8.80 -0.22
C SER A 31 4.68 -7.40 -0.84
N GLN A 32 3.51 -7.07 -1.38
CA GLN A 32 3.25 -5.75 -1.95
C GLN A 32 3.30 -4.66 -0.88
N ALA A 33 2.76 -4.92 0.31
CA ALA A 33 2.82 -3.99 1.44
C ALA A 33 4.26 -3.71 1.88
N ASP A 34 5.11 -4.72 1.95
CA ASP A 34 6.52 -4.56 2.30
C ASP A 34 7.27 -3.71 1.27
N TYR A 35 6.99 -3.90 -0.02
CA TYR A 35 7.55 -3.06 -1.07
C TYR A 35 7.09 -1.60 -0.93
N MET A 36 5.78 -1.38 -0.76
CA MET A 36 5.21 -0.04 -0.57
C MET A 36 5.76 0.62 0.70
N TYR A 37 5.93 -0.14 1.77
CA TYR A 37 6.48 0.38 3.04
C TYR A 37 7.93 0.85 2.88
N LYS A 38 8.78 0.09 2.18
CA LYS A 38 10.17 0.48 1.88
C LYS A 38 10.21 1.75 1.02
N THR A 39 9.31 1.85 0.04
CA THR A 39 9.19 3.05 -0.80
C THR A 39 8.76 4.26 0.04
N ALA A 40 7.75 4.10 0.92
CA ALA A 40 7.31 5.16 1.81
C ALA A 40 8.43 5.63 2.75
N MET A 41 9.20 4.69 3.29
CA MET A 41 10.36 4.96 4.14
C MET A 41 11.44 5.76 3.39
N SER A 42 11.75 5.38 2.15
CA SER A 42 12.74 6.10 1.33
C SER A 42 12.29 7.55 1.08
N ILE A 43 11.05 7.75 0.65
CA ILE A 43 10.49 9.08 0.43
C ILE A 43 10.51 9.90 1.73
N ALA A 44 10.06 9.33 2.85
CA ALA A 44 10.04 10.02 4.14
C ALA A 44 11.44 10.42 4.63
N SER A 45 12.46 9.58 4.36
CA SER A 45 13.85 9.88 4.68
C SER A 45 14.38 11.07 3.88
N GLU A 46 14.06 11.16 2.59
CA GLU A 46 14.46 12.29 1.74
C GLU A 46 13.83 13.59 2.22
N TYR A 47 12.54 13.58 2.56
CA TYR A 47 11.88 14.75 3.19
C TYR A 47 12.50 15.11 4.54
N GLY A 48 12.81 14.12 5.38
CA GLY A 48 13.47 14.35 6.66
C GLY A 48 14.86 15.01 6.50
N ASN A 49 15.62 14.59 5.49
CA ASN A 49 16.94 15.15 5.16
C ASN A 49 16.83 16.59 4.63
N ALA A 50 15.87 16.90 3.77
CA ALA A 50 15.63 18.24 3.28
C ALA A 50 15.31 19.23 4.43
N TYR A 51 14.49 18.81 5.40
CA TYR A 51 14.27 19.59 6.62
C TYR A 51 15.56 19.81 7.43
N SER A 52 16.49 18.84 7.42
CA SER A 52 17.77 18.94 8.11
C SER A 52 18.75 19.90 7.45
N GLY A 53 18.75 19.97 6.12
CA GLY A 53 19.64 20.86 5.32
C GLY A 53 19.23 22.31 5.32
N GLY A 54 18.03 22.62 5.79
CA GLY A 54 17.49 23.98 5.76
C GLY A 54 17.07 24.47 4.38
N ASP A 55 17.21 23.61 3.38
CA ASP A 55 16.88 23.89 1.97
C ASP A 55 15.63 23.12 1.60
N VAL A 56 14.47 23.74 1.77
CA VAL A 56 13.17 23.14 1.44
C VAL A 56 13.03 22.89 -0.07
N ASP A 57 13.87 23.54 -0.87
CA ASP A 57 13.94 23.36 -2.33
C ASP A 57 14.50 21.98 -2.73
N ASP A 58 15.24 21.32 -1.85
CA ASP A 58 15.75 19.94 -2.05
C ASP A 58 14.74 18.85 -1.67
N ALA A 59 13.57 19.20 -1.14
CA ALA A 59 12.52 18.24 -0.83
C ALA A 59 11.96 17.61 -2.12
N PRO A 60 11.62 16.31 -2.13
CA PRO A 60 11.03 15.67 -3.30
C PRO A 60 9.82 16.44 -3.83
N SER A 61 9.91 16.89 -5.07
CA SER A 61 8.86 17.70 -5.70
C SER A 61 7.67 16.84 -6.13
N LEU A 62 6.50 17.46 -6.32
CA LEU A 62 5.31 16.76 -6.83
C LEU A 62 5.56 16.03 -8.16
N PRO A 63 6.30 16.59 -9.16
CA PRO A 63 6.68 15.84 -10.36
C PRO A 63 7.48 14.58 -10.09
N PHE A 64 8.41 14.60 -9.13
CA PHE A 64 9.16 13.43 -8.71
C PHE A 64 8.22 12.37 -8.09
N LEU A 65 7.34 12.76 -7.16
CA LEU A 65 6.36 11.85 -6.57
C LEU A 65 5.42 11.24 -7.63
N LYS A 66 4.97 12.02 -8.61
CA LYS A 66 4.18 11.53 -9.75
C LYS A 66 4.96 10.51 -10.60
N ALA A 67 6.27 10.69 -10.79
CA ALA A 67 7.09 9.70 -11.48
C ALA A 67 7.20 8.39 -10.69
N VAL A 68 7.44 8.47 -9.39
CA VAL A 68 7.47 7.31 -8.48
C VAL A 68 6.10 6.61 -8.46
N SER A 69 5.01 7.37 -8.36
CA SER A 69 3.63 6.85 -8.41
C SER A 69 3.36 6.02 -9.66
N ARG A 70 3.75 6.55 -10.83
CA ARG A 70 3.62 5.83 -12.12
C ARG A 70 4.45 4.55 -12.18
N TYR A 71 5.67 4.60 -11.66
CA TYR A 71 6.57 3.44 -11.64
C TYR A 71 6.07 2.33 -10.71
N THR A 72 5.58 2.69 -9.54
CA THR A 72 5.12 1.73 -8.51
C THR A 72 3.67 1.29 -8.71
N GLY A 73 2.90 2.03 -9.50
CA GLY A 73 1.45 1.85 -9.62
C GLY A 73 0.69 2.17 -8.33
N CYS A 74 1.28 3.00 -7.44
CA CYS A 74 0.69 3.40 -6.17
C CYS A 74 0.33 4.88 -6.18
N ASN A 75 -0.79 5.26 -5.58
CA ASN A 75 -1.06 6.65 -5.23
C ASN A 75 -0.17 7.04 -4.06
N ILE A 76 0.48 8.19 -4.15
CA ILE A 76 1.35 8.74 -3.10
C ILE A 76 0.74 10.04 -2.59
N MET A 77 0.55 10.12 -1.29
CA MET A 77 0.01 11.31 -0.62
C MET A 77 0.91 11.68 0.55
N LEU A 78 1.17 12.97 0.71
CA LEU A 78 1.84 13.51 1.87
C LEU A 78 0.82 14.20 2.75
N LEU A 79 0.76 13.80 4.01
CA LEU A 79 -0.12 14.39 5.00
C LEU A 79 0.68 15.12 6.08
N ALA A 80 0.17 16.24 6.53
CA ALA A 80 0.57 16.86 7.80
C ALA A 80 0.07 16.01 8.99
N THR A 81 0.55 16.30 10.18
CA THR A 81 0.19 15.56 11.40
C THR A 81 -1.28 15.64 11.79
N ASP A 82 -1.98 16.67 11.33
CA ASP A 82 -3.43 16.88 11.50
C ASP A 82 -4.30 16.26 10.40
N GLY A 83 -3.67 15.62 9.40
CA GLY A 83 -4.34 15.02 8.26
C GLY A 83 -4.56 15.95 7.07
N ALA A 84 -4.05 17.20 7.10
CA ALA A 84 -4.09 18.07 5.93
C ALA A 84 -3.24 17.48 4.80
N VAL A 85 -3.73 17.55 3.56
CA VAL A 85 -3.03 17.05 2.37
C VAL A 85 -2.04 18.11 1.91
N LEU A 86 -0.74 17.76 1.96
CA LEU A 86 0.34 18.63 1.48
C LEU A 86 0.62 18.40 -0.01
N MET A 87 0.63 17.14 -0.44
CA MET A 87 0.80 16.73 -1.84
C MET A 87 -0.02 15.46 -2.11
N ASP A 88 -0.55 15.34 -3.33
CA ASP A 88 -1.29 14.18 -3.79
C ASP A 88 -0.97 13.91 -5.27
N THR A 89 -0.56 12.68 -5.58
CA THR A 89 -0.24 12.26 -6.96
C THR A 89 -1.47 11.87 -7.78
N SER A 90 -2.60 11.64 -7.13
CA SER A 90 -3.87 11.29 -7.79
C SER A 90 -4.66 12.50 -8.27
N ASP A 91 -4.22 13.72 -7.94
CA ASP A 91 -4.92 14.98 -8.25
C ASP A 91 -6.40 14.96 -7.77
N SER A 92 -6.65 14.31 -6.62
CA SER A 92 -8.00 14.14 -6.07
C SER A 92 -8.68 15.44 -5.64
N GLY A 93 -7.90 16.52 -5.48
CA GLY A 93 -8.39 17.81 -4.99
C GLY A 93 -8.82 17.80 -3.52
N LEU A 94 -8.31 16.85 -2.74
CA LEU A 94 -8.59 16.71 -1.31
C LEU A 94 -7.73 17.68 -0.50
N ASP A 95 -8.38 18.46 0.37
CA ASP A 95 -7.67 19.33 1.31
C ASP A 95 -7.22 18.58 2.57
N SER A 96 -7.95 17.54 2.98
CA SER A 96 -7.63 16.78 4.19
C SER A 96 -8.27 15.39 4.20
N VAL A 97 -7.62 14.44 4.90
CA VAL A 97 -8.16 13.12 5.22
C VAL A 97 -8.87 13.19 6.58
N LYS A 98 -10.21 13.23 6.55
CA LYS A 98 -11.03 13.35 7.75
C LYS A 98 -10.83 12.17 8.69
N GLY A 99 -10.56 12.45 9.96
CA GLY A 99 -10.41 11.43 10.99
C GLY A 99 -9.11 10.63 10.89
N PHE A 100 -8.13 11.13 10.14
CA PHE A 100 -6.80 10.53 10.10
C PHE A 100 -6.21 10.40 11.50
N ASP A 101 -5.96 9.17 11.92
CA ASP A 101 -5.36 8.85 13.21
C ASP A 101 -4.38 7.68 13.03
N PRO A 102 -3.09 7.94 12.91
CA PRO A 102 -2.08 6.90 12.73
C PRO A 102 -2.00 5.94 13.92
N ALA A 103 -2.49 6.33 15.10
CA ALA A 103 -2.49 5.48 16.28
C ALA A 103 -3.44 4.28 16.17
N LYS A 104 -4.50 4.40 15.37
CA LYS A 104 -5.45 3.29 15.13
C LYS A 104 -4.81 2.07 14.47
N TYR A 105 -3.71 2.25 13.76
CA TYR A 105 -3.11 1.22 12.91
C TYR A 105 -1.70 0.80 13.32
N LYS A 106 -1.24 1.21 14.53
CA LYS A 106 0.11 0.90 15.05
C LYS A 106 0.48 -0.59 15.10
N LYS A 107 -0.51 -1.49 15.01
CA LYS A 107 -0.28 -2.94 15.11
C LYS A 107 -0.03 -3.63 13.77
N SER A 108 -0.22 -2.93 12.66
CA SER A 108 -0.06 -3.50 11.31
C SER A 108 0.78 -2.58 10.45
N ASN A 109 1.71 -3.15 9.68
CA ASN A 109 2.51 -2.39 8.74
C ASN A 109 1.69 -1.92 7.52
N TYR A 110 0.48 -2.43 7.35
CA TYR A 110 -0.42 -2.06 6.27
C TYR A 110 -1.89 -2.17 6.70
N ILE A 111 -2.74 -1.53 5.93
CA ILE A 111 -4.20 -1.49 6.11
C ILE A 111 -4.83 -1.96 4.80
N VAL A 112 -5.92 -2.73 4.90
CA VAL A 112 -6.76 -3.08 3.74
C VAL A 112 -8.18 -2.64 4.06
N ASN A 113 -8.56 -1.48 3.58
CA ASN A 113 -9.89 -0.90 3.73
C ASN A 113 -10.05 0.33 2.80
N ASP A 114 -11.11 1.11 3.02
CA ASP A 114 -11.43 2.36 2.33
C ASP A 114 -10.57 3.57 2.74
N PHE A 115 -9.57 3.38 3.59
CA PHE A 115 -8.69 4.41 4.15
C PHE A 115 -9.44 5.68 4.61
N PHE A 116 -10.13 5.58 5.74
CA PHE A 116 -10.92 6.66 6.34
C PHE A 116 -12.07 7.17 5.44
N GLY A 117 -12.64 6.30 4.59
CA GLY A 117 -13.70 6.65 3.66
C GLY A 117 -13.22 7.46 2.45
N LEU A 118 -11.91 7.44 2.18
CA LEU A 118 -11.32 8.13 1.03
C LEU A 118 -11.60 7.41 -0.28
N TYR A 119 -11.68 6.09 -0.25
CA TYR A 119 -11.86 5.25 -1.43
C TYR A 119 -13.20 4.50 -1.42
N ASP A 120 -13.81 4.32 -2.58
CA ASP A 120 -15.07 3.57 -2.75
C ASP A 120 -14.90 2.04 -2.68
N SER A 121 -13.67 1.56 -2.54
CA SER A 121 -13.33 0.12 -2.49
C SER A 121 -12.12 -0.11 -1.59
N ASP A 122 -11.80 -1.39 -1.33
CA ASP A 122 -10.63 -1.75 -0.55
C ASP A 122 -9.31 -1.38 -1.25
N TYR A 123 -8.50 -0.63 -0.55
CA TYR A 123 -7.13 -0.28 -0.91
C TYR A 123 -6.15 -0.90 0.09
N LEU A 124 -5.05 -1.40 -0.43
CA LEU A 124 -3.86 -1.70 0.34
C LEU A 124 -3.14 -0.38 0.60
N THR A 125 -3.07 0.04 1.85
CA THR A 125 -2.46 1.32 2.24
C THR A 125 -1.37 1.09 3.28
N VAL A 126 -0.23 1.72 3.06
CA VAL A 126 0.86 1.85 4.02
C VAL A 126 1.11 3.30 4.33
N TYR A 127 1.63 3.58 5.53
CA TYR A 127 2.06 4.92 5.89
C TYR A 127 3.39 4.88 6.63
N TYR A 128 4.19 5.93 6.49
CA TYR A 128 5.46 6.09 7.17
C TYR A 128 5.62 7.53 7.69
N PRO A 129 6.06 7.74 8.95
CA PRO A 129 6.22 9.08 9.50
C PRO A 129 7.44 9.79 8.89
N ILE A 130 7.26 11.04 8.53
CA ILE A 130 8.35 11.96 8.22
C ILE A 130 8.84 12.53 9.56
N THR A 131 10.07 12.22 9.95
CA THR A 131 10.63 12.64 11.24
C THR A 131 11.78 13.62 11.05
N TYR A 132 11.79 14.66 11.85
CA TYR A 132 12.89 15.61 11.95
C TYR A 132 13.13 15.97 13.43
N LEU A 133 14.36 15.89 13.90
CA LEU A 133 14.76 16.14 15.31
C LEU A 133 13.85 15.38 16.30
N TYR A 134 13.65 14.09 16.07
CA TYR A 134 12.80 13.19 16.88
C TYR A 134 11.30 13.55 16.92
N ASN A 135 10.86 14.53 16.13
CA ASN A 135 9.46 14.91 16.03
C ASN A 135 8.89 14.46 14.68
N THR A 136 7.68 13.91 14.69
CA THR A 136 6.92 13.63 13.47
C THR A 136 6.41 14.94 12.90
N ARG A 137 6.72 15.21 11.64
CA ARG A 137 6.30 16.40 10.88
C ARG A 137 5.16 16.13 9.93
N GLY A 138 4.95 14.89 9.57
CA GLY A 138 3.92 14.46 8.66
C GLY A 138 4.03 12.97 8.37
N TYR A 139 3.31 12.53 7.35
CA TYR A 139 3.26 11.12 6.94
C TYR A 139 3.31 10.99 5.42
N VAL A 140 4.05 10.01 4.94
CA VAL A 140 3.98 9.53 3.55
C VAL A 140 2.98 8.39 3.52
N ILE A 141 1.97 8.49 2.68
CA ILE A 141 0.94 7.47 2.47
C ILE A 141 1.10 6.91 1.07
N LEU A 142 1.20 5.59 0.94
CA LEU A 142 1.10 4.90 -0.33
C LEU A 142 -0.14 4.03 -0.33
N SER A 143 -0.94 4.13 -1.40
CA SER A 143 -2.18 3.36 -1.55
C SER A 143 -2.26 2.72 -2.93
N LYS A 144 -2.71 1.46 -2.98
CA LYS A 144 -2.93 0.72 -4.22
C LYS A 144 -4.23 -0.06 -4.13
N SER A 145 -5.05 -0.04 -5.19
CA SER A 145 -6.29 -0.82 -5.23
C SER A 145 -5.99 -2.31 -5.07
N VAL A 146 -6.76 -2.99 -4.22
CA VAL A 146 -6.64 -4.45 -4.03
C VAL A 146 -6.91 -5.20 -5.34
N LYS A 147 -7.72 -4.64 -6.24
CA LYS A 147 -7.94 -5.20 -7.57
C LYS A 147 -6.69 -5.20 -8.42
N ASP A 148 -5.92 -4.10 -8.38
CA ASP A 148 -4.67 -3.96 -9.13
C ASP A 148 -3.59 -4.88 -8.57
N VAL A 149 -3.50 -5.03 -7.24
CA VAL A 149 -2.59 -6.00 -6.60
C VAL A 149 -2.87 -7.41 -7.10
N ARG A 150 -4.15 -7.82 -7.24
CA ARG A 150 -4.51 -9.13 -7.77
C ARG A 150 -4.18 -9.29 -9.25
N SER A 151 -4.45 -8.26 -10.06
CA SER A 151 -4.17 -8.28 -11.50
C SER A 151 -2.67 -8.41 -11.77
N ASP A 152 -1.84 -7.73 -11.00
CA ASP A 152 -0.39 -7.82 -11.12
C ASP A 152 0.14 -9.22 -10.74
N ALA A 153 -0.44 -9.85 -9.71
CA ALA A 153 -0.13 -11.22 -9.34
C ALA A 153 -0.48 -12.21 -10.46
N ASP A 154 -1.69 -12.13 -11.03
CA ASP A 154 -2.13 -13.01 -12.11
C ASP A 154 -1.26 -12.86 -13.37
N ASN A 155 -0.85 -11.64 -13.70
CA ASN A 155 0.04 -11.37 -14.81
C ASN A 155 1.45 -11.94 -14.59
N SER A 156 1.97 -11.88 -13.38
CA SER A 156 3.29 -12.44 -13.04
C SER A 156 3.31 -13.97 -13.16
N PHE A 157 2.22 -14.65 -12.86
CA PHE A 157 2.09 -16.09 -13.04
C PHE A 157 2.09 -16.49 -14.52
N ASN A 158 1.40 -15.73 -15.38
CA ASN A 158 1.31 -16.04 -16.81
C ASN A 158 2.65 -15.89 -17.55
N PHE A 159 3.54 -15.01 -17.13
CA PHE A 159 4.87 -14.85 -17.73
C PHE A 159 5.83 -16.01 -17.45
N ASN A 160 5.67 -16.71 -16.32
CA ASN A 160 6.56 -17.81 -15.94
C ASN A 160 6.26 -19.15 -16.64
N TYR A 161 5.17 -19.25 -17.42
CA TYR A 161 4.80 -20.46 -18.15
C TYR A 161 5.14 -20.42 -19.65
N ILE A 162 5.80 -19.36 -20.15
CA ILE A 162 6.12 -19.17 -21.60
C ILE A 162 7.64 -19.25 -21.88
N THR A 163 8.44 -19.70 -20.91
CA THR A 163 9.89 -19.92 -21.13
C THR A 163 10.24 -21.39 -21.08
#